data_8571bd017ef3de563a5f06ff75c222e1
#
_entry.id   8571bd017ef3de563a5f06ff75c222e1
#
_cell.length_a   1.000
_cell.length_b   1.000
_cell.length_c   1.000
_cell.angle_alpha   90.00
_cell.angle_beta   90.00
_cell.angle_gamma   90.00
#
_symmetry.space_group_name_H-M   'P 1'
#
loop_
_entity.id
_entity.type
_entity.pdbx_description
1 polymer ?
#
loop_
_entity_poly.entity_id
_entity_poly.type
_entity_poly.pdbx_seq_one_letter_code
_entity_poly.pdbx_strand_id
1 'polypeptide(L)'
;MKITNIEKVGKQKVYDITVADNHQYVLENGVVTHNTGIYYSASNIFIIGRQQEKEDTEIVGYNFIINVEKSRFVKEKSKIPVSVLYDGGISTWSGLLEMALDSGHVVKPSNGWYSKVDVATGVIEDKRYRIKDTNTKDFWMPILIDKTFRDWTENTYKLISAEIISNSELEKVAEEMAKTS
;
A
#
# COMPACT_ATOMS: atom_id res chain seq x y z
N MET A 1 -6.73 38.00 7.94
CA MET A 1 -8.18 37.98 7.66
C MET A 1 -8.93 37.86 8.97
N LYS A 2 -9.91 38.72 9.28
CA LYS A 2 -10.64 38.69 10.55
C LYS A 2 -12.09 38.31 10.23
N ILE A 3 -12.63 37.29 10.90
CA ILE A 3 -14.05 36.93 10.80
C ILE A 3 -14.87 37.98 11.52
N THR A 4 -15.77 38.66 10.80
CA THR A 4 -16.61 39.74 11.33
C THR A 4 -18.04 39.29 11.60
N ASN A 5 -18.50 38.24 10.97
CA ASN A 5 -19.83 37.67 11.19
C ASN A 5 -19.86 36.17 10.85
N ILE A 6 -20.70 35.40 11.58
CA ILE A 6 -21.02 34.02 11.31
C ILE A 6 -22.53 33.87 11.34
N GLU A 7 -23.12 33.51 10.21
CA GLU A 7 -24.55 33.29 10.05
C GLU A 7 -24.86 31.83 9.71
N LYS A 8 -25.89 31.26 10.32
CA LYS A 8 -26.33 29.90 10.05
C LYS A 8 -27.31 29.90 8.87
N VAL A 9 -26.85 29.48 7.71
CA VAL A 9 -27.60 29.50 6.45
C VAL A 9 -28.44 28.25 6.14
N GLY A 10 -28.51 27.28 7.08
CA GLY A 10 -29.27 26.05 6.89
C GLY A 10 -28.57 25.04 5.95
N LYS A 11 -29.36 24.06 5.45
CA LYS A 11 -28.85 23.05 4.49
C LYS A 11 -28.85 23.62 3.08
N GLN A 12 -27.69 23.70 2.47
CA GLN A 12 -27.54 24.12 1.07
C GLN A 12 -26.87 23.01 0.25
N LYS A 13 -27.13 23.03 -1.06
CA LYS A 13 -26.46 22.13 -1.99
C LYS A 13 -25.02 22.63 -2.20
N VAL A 14 -24.06 21.79 -1.92
CA VAL A 14 -22.65 22.11 -2.13
C VAL A 14 -22.10 21.30 -3.30
N TYR A 15 -21.14 21.88 -4.00
CA TYR A 15 -20.46 21.24 -5.13
C TYR A 15 -18.98 21.16 -4.81
N ASP A 16 -18.36 20.04 -5.15
CA ASP A 16 -16.92 19.89 -5.14
C ASP A 16 -16.41 20.04 -6.58
N ILE A 17 -15.31 20.78 -6.73
CA ILE A 17 -14.70 21.07 -8.03
C ILE A 17 -13.33 20.41 -8.06
N THR A 18 -13.14 19.49 -8.99
CA THR A 18 -11.83 18.88 -9.24
C THR A 18 -11.17 19.60 -10.41
N VAL A 19 -9.99 20.16 -10.16
CA VAL A 19 -9.15 20.81 -11.18
C VAL A 19 -7.90 19.96 -11.40
N ALA A 20 -7.62 19.60 -12.65
CA ALA A 20 -6.43 18.86 -13.01
C ALA A 20 -5.16 19.68 -12.77
N ASP A 21 -4.04 19.00 -12.62
CA ASP A 21 -2.67 19.50 -12.51
C ASP A 21 -2.35 20.28 -11.22
N ASN A 22 -2.79 21.50 -11.06
CA ASN A 22 -2.38 22.36 -9.94
C ASN A 22 -3.43 22.49 -8.82
N HIS A 23 -4.62 21.87 -8.99
CA HIS A 23 -5.72 21.87 -8.01
C HIS A 23 -6.17 23.27 -7.54
N GLN A 24 -5.93 24.32 -8.34
CA GLN A 24 -6.28 25.69 -8.04
C GLN A 24 -7.42 26.17 -8.93
N TYR A 25 -8.30 26.99 -8.39
CA TYR A 25 -9.34 27.69 -9.14
C TYR A 25 -9.58 29.09 -8.56
N VAL A 26 -10.09 29.97 -9.39
CA VAL A 26 -10.38 31.37 -9.04
C VAL A 26 -11.88 31.52 -8.80
N LEU A 27 -12.25 32.05 -7.65
CA LEU A 27 -13.64 32.42 -7.36
C LEU A 27 -14.01 33.69 -8.09
N GLU A 28 -15.31 33.95 -8.26
CA GLU A 28 -15.86 35.15 -8.93
C GLU A 28 -15.32 36.45 -8.34
N ASN A 29 -15.02 36.47 -7.03
CA ASN A 29 -14.42 37.61 -6.34
C ASN A 29 -12.91 37.73 -6.53
N GLY A 30 -12.29 36.96 -7.42
CA GLY A 30 -10.85 36.99 -7.73
C GLY A 30 -9.96 36.25 -6.70
N VAL A 31 -10.53 35.60 -5.70
CA VAL A 31 -9.76 34.84 -4.73
C VAL A 31 -9.32 33.52 -5.36
N VAL A 32 -8.02 33.28 -5.37
CA VAL A 32 -7.46 31.97 -5.74
C VAL A 32 -7.64 31.02 -4.56
N THR A 33 -8.30 29.91 -4.80
CA THR A 33 -8.50 28.86 -3.78
C THR A 33 -7.93 27.55 -4.29
N HIS A 34 -7.60 26.67 -3.35
CA HIS A 34 -6.98 25.39 -3.62
C HIS A 34 -7.89 24.29 -3.10
N ASN A 35 -8.13 23.24 -3.90
CA ASN A 35 -8.93 22.10 -3.50
C ASN A 35 -8.14 21.16 -2.57
N THR A 36 -7.65 21.69 -1.46
CA THR A 36 -6.81 20.96 -0.49
C THR A 36 -7.56 20.51 0.76
N GLY A 37 -8.78 21.00 0.97
CA GLY A 37 -9.56 20.69 2.18
C GLY A 37 -9.72 19.18 2.40
N ILE A 38 -10.12 18.44 1.37
CA ILE A 38 -10.29 16.98 1.41
C ILE A 38 -8.95 16.28 1.61
N TYR A 39 -7.90 16.73 0.90
CA TYR A 39 -6.58 16.13 1.02
C TYR A 39 -6.04 16.20 2.45
N TYR A 40 -6.17 17.33 3.12
CA TYR A 40 -5.70 17.49 4.49
C TYR A 40 -6.59 16.80 5.51
N SER A 41 -7.90 16.76 5.28
CA SER A 41 -8.87 16.16 6.20
C SER A 41 -8.90 14.63 6.12
N ALA A 42 -8.60 14.04 4.95
CA ALA A 42 -8.61 12.61 4.75
C ALA A 42 -7.45 11.94 5.49
N SER A 43 -7.73 10.85 6.18
CA SER A 43 -6.70 10.00 6.81
C SER A 43 -6.03 9.08 5.79
N ASN A 44 -6.77 8.67 4.75
CA ASN A 44 -6.25 7.85 3.66
C ASN A 44 -6.80 8.38 2.33
N ILE A 45 -5.96 8.40 1.30
CA ILE A 45 -6.32 8.71 -0.08
C ILE A 45 -5.73 7.62 -0.96
N PHE A 46 -6.60 6.95 -1.72
CA PHE A 46 -6.22 5.91 -2.65
C PHE A 46 -6.63 6.30 -4.07
N ILE A 47 -5.70 6.15 -5.01
CA ILE A 47 -5.97 6.29 -6.43
C ILE A 47 -6.00 4.89 -7.03
N ILE A 48 -7.14 4.47 -7.56
CA ILE A 48 -7.36 3.12 -8.04
C ILE A 48 -7.34 3.11 -9.56
N GLY A 49 -6.31 2.48 -10.13
CA GLY A 49 -6.24 2.14 -11.54
C GLY A 49 -6.94 0.80 -11.81
N ARG A 50 -7.50 0.62 -12.99
CA ARG A 50 -8.18 -0.61 -13.42
C ARG A 50 -7.64 -1.09 -14.75
N GLN A 51 -7.30 -2.37 -14.84
CA GLN A 51 -6.91 -3.07 -16.07
C GLN A 51 -7.81 -4.29 -16.27
N GLN A 52 -8.11 -4.63 -17.52
CA GLN A 52 -8.86 -5.84 -17.83
C GLN A 52 -7.97 -7.07 -17.69
N GLU A 53 -8.46 -8.07 -16.99
CA GLU A 53 -7.88 -9.41 -16.99
C GLU A 53 -8.54 -10.20 -18.11
N LYS A 54 -7.73 -10.76 -19.01
CA LYS A 54 -8.21 -11.51 -20.18
C LYS A 54 -7.65 -12.91 -20.15
N GLU A 55 -8.49 -13.87 -20.47
CA GLU A 55 -8.08 -15.22 -20.85
C GLU A 55 -8.40 -15.39 -22.34
N ASP A 56 -7.35 -15.53 -23.14
CA ASP A 56 -7.42 -15.45 -24.60
C ASP A 56 -8.07 -14.14 -25.10
N THR A 57 -9.31 -14.18 -25.55
CA THR A 57 -10.07 -13.02 -26.06
C THR A 57 -11.16 -12.53 -25.10
N GLU A 58 -11.51 -13.32 -24.09
CA GLU A 58 -12.59 -12.99 -23.16
C GLU A 58 -12.07 -12.24 -21.92
N ILE A 59 -12.87 -11.28 -21.46
CA ILE A 59 -12.57 -10.58 -20.21
C ILE A 59 -13.11 -11.44 -19.07
N VAL A 60 -12.20 -11.98 -18.25
CA VAL A 60 -12.53 -12.85 -17.11
C VAL A 60 -12.55 -12.09 -15.78
N GLY A 61 -12.12 -10.82 -15.77
CA GLY A 61 -12.09 -10.01 -14.57
C GLY A 61 -11.36 -8.70 -14.76
N TYR A 62 -10.94 -8.13 -13.64
CA TYR A 62 -10.16 -6.90 -13.60
C TYR A 62 -9.03 -6.98 -12.57
N ASN A 63 -7.89 -6.43 -12.93
CA ASN A 63 -6.79 -6.12 -12.02
C ASN A 63 -6.89 -4.65 -11.62
N PHE A 64 -7.05 -4.40 -10.33
CA PHE A 64 -7.01 -3.07 -9.74
C PHE A 64 -5.62 -2.83 -9.14
N ILE A 65 -5.07 -1.65 -9.39
CA ILE A 65 -3.84 -1.21 -8.73
C ILE A 65 -4.23 -0.04 -7.83
N ILE A 66 -4.17 -0.28 -6.53
CA ILE A 66 -4.45 0.73 -5.51
C ILE A 66 -3.13 1.45 -5.22
N ASN A 67 -3.01 2.70 -5.65
CA ASN A 67 -1.89 3.55 -5.30
C ASN A 67 -2.23 4.32 -4.02
N VAL A 68 -1.40 4.17 -3.00
CA VAL A 68 -1.55 4.89 -1.73
C VAL A 68 -0.97 6.29 -1.91
N GLU A 69 -1.84 7.28 -2.14
CA GLU A 69 -1.42 8.68 -2.27
C GLU A 69 -1.12 9.30 -0.92
N LYS A 70 -1.97 8.99 0.08
CA LYS A 70 -1.82 9.42 1.46
C LYS A 70 -2.30 8.33 2.39
N SER A 71 -1.57 8.06 3.46
CA SER A 71 -2.01 7.18 4.53
C SER A 71 -1.31 7.50 5.83
N ARG A 72 -2.01 7.25 6.95
CA ARG A 72 -1.44 7.30 8.30
C ARG A 72 -0.89 5.95 8.76
N PHE A 73 -1.17 4.88 8.03
CA PHE A 73 -0.90 3.50 8.44
C PHE A 73 0.06 2.76 7.52
N VAL A 74 0.09 3.16 6.24
CA VAL A 74 0.88 2.50 5.20
C VAL A 74 1.75 3.54 4.52
N LYS A 75 2.94 3.12 4.11
CA LYS A 75 3.88 3.97 3.40
C LYS A 75 3.24 4.53 2.13
N GLU A 76 3.29 5.85 1.97
CA GLU A 76 2.80 6.54 0.78
C GLU A 76 3.53 6.05 -0.48
N LYS A 77 2.87 6.13 -1.63
CA LYS A 77 3.31 5.62 -2.93
C LYS A 77 3.45 4.10 -3.03
N SER A 78 3.02 3.37 -2.00
CA SER A 78 2.88 1.91 -2.11
C SER A 78 1.81 1.55 -3.14
N LYS A 79 2.05 0.47 -3.88
CA LYS A 79 1.10 -0.08 -4.86
C LYS A 79 0.59 -1.43 -4.38
N ILE A 80 -0.71 -1.58 -4.33
CA ILE A 80 -1.36 -2.80 -3.87
C ILE A 80 -2.19 -3.34 -5.04
N PRO A 81 -1.73 -4.41 -5.72
CA PRO A 81 -2.49 -5.04 -6.78
C PRO A 81 -3.58 -5.94 -6.19
N VAL A 82 -4.79 -5.85 -6.76
CA VAL A 82 -5.96 -6.65 -6.36
C VAL A 82 -6.64 -7.19 -7.61
N SER A 83 -6.64 -8.52 -7.77
CA SER A 83 -7.32 -9.18 -8.88
C SER A 83 -8.74 -9.57 -8.46
N VAL A 84 -9.71 -9.24 -9.32
CA VAL A 84 -11.13 -9.55 -9.12
C VAL A 84 -11.61 -10.29 -10.35
N LEU A 85 -11.95 -11.57 -10.17
CA LEU A 85 -12.48 -12.43 -11.22
C LEU A 85 -14.01 -12.47 -11.18
N TYR A 86 -14.66 -12.59 -12.33
CA TYR A 86 -16.12 -12.64 -12.40
C TYR A 86 -16.70 -13.85 -11.68
N ASP A 87 -16.04 -15.01 -11.77
CA ASP A 87 -16.50 -16.26 -11.17
C ASP A 87 -16.03 -16.50 -9.74
N GLY A 88 -15.08 -15.71 -9.24
CA GLY A 88 -14.45 -15.96 -7.93
C GLY A 88 -14.37 -14.74 -7.01
N GLY A 89 -14.75 -13.56 -7.49
CA GLY A 89 -14.59 -12.33 -6.73
C GLY A 89 -13.13 -11.95 -6.50
N ILE A 90 -12.82 -11.39 -5.33
CA ILE A 90 -11.45 -10.98 -5.00
C ILE A 90 -10.57 -12.21 -4.78
N SER A 91 -9.48 -12.30 -5.53
CA SER A 91 -8.49 -13.37 -5.34
C SER A 91 -7.80 -13.21 -3.99
N THR A 92 -7.86 -14.24 -3.16
CA THR A 92 -7.23 -14.27 -1.83
C THR A 92 -5.71 -14.07 -1.89
N TRP A 93 -5.08 -14.48 -3.00
CA TRP A 93 -3.62 -14.45 -3.19
C TRP A 93 -3.15 -13.25 -4.01
N SER A 94 -4.04 -12.31 -4.25
CA SER A 94 -3.74 -11.09 -5.03
C SER A 94 -2.58 -10.31 -4.44
N GLY A 95 -1.63 -9.92 -5.29
CA GLY A 95 -0.48 -9.11 -4.89
C GLY A 95 0.62 -9.86 -4.14
N LEU A 96 0.36 -11.06 -3.66
CA LEU A 96 1.38 -11.83 -2.92
C LEU A 96 2.55 -12.26 -3.80
N LEU A 97 2.30 -12.49 -5.10
CA LEU A 97 3.36 -12.94 -6.00
C LEU A 97 4.41 -11.85 -6.22
N GLU A 98 3.99 -10.61 -6.43
CA GLU A 98 4.87 -9.45 -6.53
C GLU A 98 5.67 -9.26 -5.24
N MET A 99 5.00 -9.33 -4.09
CA MET A 99 5.66 -9.22 -2.77
C MET A 99 6.68 -10.33 -2.55
N ALA A 100 6.37 -11.57 -2.94
CA ALA A 100 7.27 -12.71 -2.79
C ALA A 100 8.47 -12.64 -3.74
N LEU A 101 8.30 -12.07 -4.93
CA LEU A 101 9.40 -11.78 -5.86
C LEU A 101 10.31 -10.67 -5.30
N ASP A 102 9.73 -9.58 -4.82
CA ASP A 102 10.47 -8.45 -4.28
C ASP A 102 11.22 -8.80 -2.99
N SER A 103 10.65 -9.68 -2.17
CA SER A 103 11.28 -10.17 -0.94
C SER A 103 12.27 -11.32 -1.15
N GLY A 104 12.36 -11.85 -2.37
CA GLY A 104 13.25 -12.96 -2.71
C GLY A 104 12.78 -14.36 -2.29
N HIS A 105 11.56 -14.52 -1.75
CA HIS A 105 10.98 -15.83 -1.40
C HIS A 105 10.48 -16.62 -2.62
N VAL A 106 10.30 -15.93 -3.74
CA VAL A 106 10.01 -16.54 -5.04
C VAL A 106 10.94 -15.94 -6.06
N VAL A 107 11.38 -16.76 -7.00
CA VAL A 107 12.17 -16.31 -8.16
C VAL A 107 11.45 -16.69 -9.45
N LYS A 108 11.80 -15.98 -10.52
CA LYS A 108 11.30 -16.24 -11.88
C LYS A 108 12.42 -16.82 -12.73
N PRO A 109 12.67 -18.16 -12.71
CA PRO A 109 13.78 -18.76 -13.44
C PRO A 109 13.65 -18.61 -14.96
N SER A 110 12.43 -18.53 -15.46
CA SER A 110 12.14 -18.29 -16.88
C SER A 110 10.78 -17.62 -17.05
N ASN A 111 10.48 -17.10 -18.24
CA ASN A 111 9.24 -16.38 -18.48
C ASN A 111 8.00 -17.27 -18.19
N GLY A 112 7.13 -16.80 -17.30
CA GLY A 112 5.90 -17.48 -16.88
C GLY A 112 6.09 -18.66 -15.92
N TRP A 113 7.32 -18.87 -15.39
CA TRP A 113 7.60 -19.91 -14.40
C TRP A 113 8.15 -19.31 -13.11
N TYR A 114 7.71 -19.85 -11.99
CA TYR A 114 8.05 -19.38 -10.64
C TYR A 114 8.56 -20.56 -9.81
N SER A 115 9.53 -20.33 -8.94
CA SER A 115 10.04 -21.32 -7.98
C SER A 115 10.18 -20.67 -6.62
N LYS A 116 9.86 -21.40 -5.55
CA LYS A 116 10.08 -20.94 -4.19
C LYS A 116 11.56 -20.97 -3.84
N VAL A 117 11.95 -20.08 -2.95
CA VAL A 117 13.31 -19.98 -2.42
C VAL A 117 13.25 -20.07 -0.91
N ASP A 118 14.09 -20.92 -0.34
CA ASP A 118 14.40 -20.85 1.08
C ASP A 118 15.42 -19.71 1.29
N VAL A 119 14.95 -18.60 1.81
CA VAL A 119 15.78 -17.39 1.97
C VAL A 119 16.90 -17.59 2.98
N ALA A 120 16.74 -18.49 3.96
CA ALA A 120 17.75 -18.78 4.96
C ALA A 120 18.95 -19.53 4.37
N THR A 121 18.71 -20.46 3.44
CA THR A 121 19.74 -21.28 2.80
C THR A 121 20.12 -20.82 1.39
N GLY A 122 19.29 -19.98 0.76
CA GLY A 122 19.42 -19.57 -0.64
C GLY A 122 19.08 -20.67 -1.65
N VAL A 123 18.52 -21.79 -1.20
CA VAL A 123 18.20 -22.93 -2.06
C VAL A 123 16.88 -22.67 -2.80
N ILE A 124 16.93 -22.82 -4.11
CA ILE A 124 15.75 -22.72 -4.99
C ILE A 124 15.12 -24.10 -5.11
N GLU A 125 13.81 -24.19 -4.91
CA GLU A 125 13.04 -25.42 -5.11
C GLU A 125 13.10 -25.84 -6.58
N ASP A 126 13.37 -27.12 -6.85
CA ASP A 126 13.40 -27.67 -8.22
C ASP A 126 12.04 -27.59 -8.91
N LYS A 127 10.96 -27.60 -8.12
CA LYS A 127 9.60 -27.51 -8.63
C LYS A 127 9.32 -26.13 -9.19
N ARG A 128 8.76 -26.11 -10.40
CA ARG A 128 8.36 -24.90 -11.10
C ARG A 128 6.84 -24.81 -11.16
N TYR A 129 6.32 -23.61 -10.97
CA TYR A 129 4.90 -23.31 -10.93
C TYR A 129 4.55 -22.32 -12.04
N ARG A 130 3.42 -22.51 -12.70
CA ARG A 130 2.79 -21.46 -13.52
C ARG A 130 2.04 -20.49 -12.63
N ILE A 131 1.71 -19.29 -13.14
CA ILE A 131 0.96 -18.29 -12.38
C ILE A 131 -0.37 -18.84 -11.82
N LYS A 132 -1.06 -19.70 -12.57
CA LYS A 132 -2.30 -20.36 -12.08
C LYS A 132 -2.02 -21.33 -10.93
N ASP A 133 -0.88 -22.01 -10.93
CA ASP A 133 -0.50 -22.98 -9.89
C ASP A 133 -0.05 -22.30 -8.59
N THR A 134 0.34 -21.02 -8.66
CA THR A 134 0.68 -20.24 -7.47
C THR A 134 -0.56 -19.82 -6.67
N ASN A 135 -1.76 -19.88 -7.25
CA ASN A 135 -3.01 -19.48 -6.60
C ASN A 135 -3.57 -20.58 -5.69
N THR A 136 -2.72 -21.22 -4.89
CA THR A 136 -3.10 -22.32 -4.00
C THR A 136 -2.59 -22.08 -2.59
N LYS A 137 -3.33 -22.62 -1.61
CA LYS A 137 -2.93 -22.57 -0.20
C LYS A 137 -1.58 -23.24 0.04
N ASP A 138 -1.31 -24.36 -0.62
CA ASP A 138 -0.07 -25.13 -0.45
C ASP A 138 1.16 -24.39 -0.97
N PHE A 139 0.97 -23.51 -1.96
CA PHE A 139 2.03 -22.63 -2.42
C PHE A 139 2.33 -21.54 -1.40
N TRP A 140 1.28 -20.87 -0.88
CA TRP A 140 1.45 -19.65 -0.08
C TRP A 140 1.69 -19.90 1.40
N MET A 141 1.13 -20.95 2.00
CA MET A 141 1.24 -21.15 3.45
C MET A 141 2.67 -21.20 3.96
N PRO A 142 3.61 -21.92 3.31
CA PRO A 142 4.99 -21.92 3.76
C PRO A 142 5.64 -20.52 3.77
N ILE A 143 5.35 -19.69 2.75
CA ILE A 143 5.88 -18.33 2.63
C ILE A 143 5.25 -17.40 3.68
N LEU A 144 3.92 -17.49 3.90
CA LEU A 144 3.20 -16.63 4.84
C LEU A 144 3.54 -16.93 6.32
N ILE A 145 3.94 -18.16 6.63
CA ILE A 145 4.37 -18.56 7.97
C ILE A 145 5.81 -18.11 8.23
N ASP A 146 6.60 -17.95 7.18
CA ASP A 146 8.00 -17.54 7.30
C ASP A 146 8.10 -16.16 7.97
N LYS A 147 8.90 -16.11 9.05
CA LYS A 147 9.12 -14.88 9.79
C LYS A 147 9.81 -13.84 8.94
N THR A 148 10.77 -14.24 8.10
CA THR A 148 11.54 -13.33 7.24
C THR A 148 10.64 -12.62 6.23
N PHE A 149 9.65 -13.31 5.66
CA PHE A 149 8.66 -12.72 4.78
C PHE A 149 7.77 -11.71 5.50
N ARG A 150 7.31 -12.04 6.71
CA ARG A 150 6.47 -11.15 7.51
C ARG A 150 7.23 -9.89 7.95
N ASP A 151 8.45 -10.06 8.44
CA ASP A 151 9.31 -8.95 8.85
C ASP A 151 9.62 -8.04 7.64
N TRP A 152 9.89 -8.62 6.47
CA TRP A 152 10.09 -7.85 5.23
C TRP A 152 8.84 -7.07 4.83
N THR A 153 7.66 -7.70 4.91
CA THR A 153 6.38 -7.06 4.59
C THR A 153 6.09 -5.90 5.53
N GLU A 154 6.28 -6.09 6.82
CA GLU A 154 6.11 -5.02 7.81
C GLU A 154 7.06 -3.85 7.54
N ASN A 155 8.33 -4.11 7.32
CA ASN A 155 9.33 -3.07 7.06
C ASN A 155 9.08 -2.32 5.74
N THR A 156 8.52 -3.00 4.73
CA THR A 156 8.28 -2.41 3.42
C THR A 156 7.03 -1.51 3.40
N TYR A 157 5.96 -1.93 4.06
CA TYR A 157 4.66 -1.28 3.92
C TYR A 157 4.18 -0.53 5.17
N LYS A 158 4.66 -0.90 6.36
CA LYS A 158 4.28 -0.23 7.61
C LYS A 158 5.01 1.10 7.75
N LEU A 159 4.30 2.12 8.17
CA LEU A 159 4.95 3.32 8.69
C LEU A 159 5.61 2.94 10.02
N ILE A 160 6.93 2.87 10.01
CA ILE A 160 7.71 2.74 11.24
C ILE A 160 7.54 4.10 11.93
N SER A 161 6.83 4.12 13.06
CA SER A 161 6.99 5.18 14.03
C SER A 161 8.45 5.09 14.47
N ALA A 162 9.27 6.02 14.02
CA ALA A 162 10.61 6.12 14.56
C ALA A 162 10.44 6.37 16.06
N GLU A 163 10.71 5.38 16.88
CA GLU A 163 11.04 5.62 18.28
C GLU A 163 12.30 6.47 18.23
N ILE A 164 12.15 7.76 18.53
CA ILE A 164 13.24 8.74 18.48
C ILE A 164 14.38 8.29 19.38
N ILE A 165 14.05 7.56 20.43
CA ILE A 165 15.01 6.88 21.32
C ILE A 165 14.29 5.65 21.88
N SER A 166 14.89 4.47 21.79
CA SER A 166 14.33 3.27 22.41
C SER A 166 14.37 3.39 23.94
N ASN A 167 13.38 2.81 24.64
CA ASN A 167 13.38 2.81 26.11
C ASN A 167 14.70 2.25 26.69
N SER A 168 15.32 1.28 26.01
CA SER A 168 16.62 0.71 26.40
C SER A 168 17.80 1.70 26.24
N GLU A 169 17.73 2.63 25.31
CA GLU A 169 18.71 3.69 25.15
C GLU A 169 18.51 4.80 26.18
N LEU A 170 17.26 5.13 26.50
CA LEU A 170 16.93 6.07 27.57
C LEU A 170 17.43 5.55 28.94
N GLU A 171 17.24 4.27 29.23
CA GLU A 171 17.75 3.65 30.46
C GLU A 171 19.28 3.70 30.55
N LYS A 172 20.01 3.40 29.45
CA LYS A 172 21.48 3.51 29.41
C LYS A 172 21.96 4.94 29.62
N VAL A 173 21.34 5.92 28.98
CA VAL A 173 21.67 7.33 29.16
C VAL A 173 21.40 7.78 30.61
N ALA A 174 20.30 7.32 31.20
CA ALA A 174 19.97 7.62 32.60
C ALA A 174 20.98 6.99 33.60
N GLU A 175 21.43 5.74 33.33
CA GLU A 175 22.48 5.09 34.14
C GLU A 175 23.84 5.77 33.99
N GLU A 176 24.20 6.22 32.78
CA GLU A 176 25.43 6.97 32.56
C GLU A 176 25.44 8.32 33.27
N MET A 177 24.32 9.05 33.22
CA MET A 177 24.15 10.32 33.93
C MET A 177 24.22 10.15 35.45
N ALA A 178 23.65 9.06 35.99
CA ALA A 178 23.68 8.76 37.40
C ALA A 178 25.10 8.38 37.93
N LYS A 179 25.99 7.89 37.06
CA LYS A 179 27.38 7.56 37.40
C LYS A 179 28.32 8.77 37.33
N THR A 180 27.88 9.88 36.76
CA THR A 180 28.71 11.08 36.55
C THR A 180 28.37 12.20 37.56
N SER A 181 27.35 12.00 38.41
CA SER A 181 26.96 12.87 39.51
C SER A 181 27.45 12.34 40.85
#